data_9adcf4b6cb8060f90f0f87ca31352932
#
_entry.id   9adcf4b6cb8060f90f0f87ca31352932
#
_cell.length_a   1.000
_cell.length_b   1.000
_cell.length_c   1.000
_cell.angle_alpha   90.00
_cell.angle_beta   90.00
_cell.angle_gamma   90.00
#
_symmetry.space_group_name_H-M   'P 1'
#
loop_
_entity.id
_entity.type
_entity.pdbx_description
1 polymer ?
#
loop_
_entity_poly.entity_id
_entity_poly.type
_entity_poly.pdbx_seq_one_letter_code
_entity_poly.pdbx_strand_id
1 'polypeptide(L)'
;MCIRDRFKTVERIEIPDEVSDIPCDKCGAMMVYKTGRFGRFLACPNYPECKNTKPIVEKVGVKCPKCGGEIIKRKGKKGRAFYGCENYPECDYISWYMPTGKPCPRCGRMTVWKMGPNGRYIVCSEKECGFVVPSGEIKNTYPDLADKAEARD
;
A
#
# COMPACT_ATOMS: atom_id res chain seq x y z
N MET A 1 1.56 -18.99 -49.30
CA MET A 1 1.81 -19.40 -47.91
C MET A 1 1.45 -18.24 -46.98
N CYS A 2 0.34 -18.34 -46.31
CA CYS A 2 -0.12 -17.30 -45.41
C CYS A 2 0.59 -17.43 -44.06
N ILE A 3 1.27 -16.39 -43.63
CA ILE A 3 1.95 -16.24 -42.34
C ILE A 3 0.98 -16.30 -41.12
N ARG A 4 -0.33 -16.50 -41.41
CA ARG A 4 -1.38 -16.49 -40.37
C ARG A 4 -1.47 -17.77 -39.52
N ASP A 5 -0.80 -18.85 -39.87
CA ASP A 5 -0.95 -20.14 -39.16
C ASP A 5 0.11 -20.39 -38.07
N ARG A 6 1.09 -19.49 -37.90
CA ARG A 6 2.15 -19.66 -36.88
C ARG A 6 1.80 -19.22 -35.45
N PHE A 7 0.65 -18.60 -35.25
CA PHE A 7 0.27 -18.09 -33.92
C PHE A 7 -0.81 -18.91 -33.21
N LYS A 8 -1.17 -20.09 -33.74
CA LYS A 8 -2.22 -20.89 -33.12
C LYS A 8 -1.82 -21.83 -31.99
N THR A 9 -0.54 -21.92 -31.66
CA THR A 9 -0.04 -22.79 -30.60
C THR A 9 0.93 -22.09 -29.67
N VAL A 10 0.56 -20.91 -29.20
CA VAL A 10 1.15 -20.42 -27.96
C VAL A 10 0.31 -21.03 -26.84
N GLU A 11 0.73 -22.16 -26.33
CA GLU A 11 0.25 -22.68 -25.06
C GLU A 11 0.43 -21.55 -24.06
N ARG A 12 -0.68 -21.07 -23.48
CA ARG A 12 -0.61 -20.17 -22.34
C ARG A 12 0.13 -20.94 -21.27
N ILE A 13 1.37 -20.54 -21.00
CA ILE A 13 2.08 -21.00 -19.83
C ILE A 13 1.24 -20.52 -18.67
N GLU A 14 0.45 -21.42 -18.12
CA GLU A 14 -0.26 -21.17 -16.87
C GLU A 14 0.82 -21.09 -15.79
N ILE A 15 1.20 -19.86 -15.45
CA ILE A 15 2.04 -19.61 -14.29
C ILE A 15 1.22 -20.12 -13.11
N PRO A 16 1.70 -21.08 -12.32
CA PRO A 16 0.94 -21.58 -11.19
C PRO A 16 0.58 -20.41 -10.29
N ASP A 17 -0.71 -20.21 -10.05
CA ASP A 17 -1.21 -19.18 -9.17
C ASP A 17 -0.61 -19.42 -7.78
N GLU A 18 0.13 -18.44 -7.26
CA GLU A 18 0.68 -18.52 -5.90
C GLU A 18 -0.49 -18.56 -4.91
N VAL A 19 -0.57 -19.64 -4.16
CA VAL A 19 -1.61 -19.80 -3.12
C VAL A 19 -1.26 -18.91 -1.93
N SER A 20 -2.22 -18.13 -1.46
CA SER A 20 -2.07 -17.32 -0.26
C SER A 20 -2.55 -18.08 0.99
N ASP A 21 -2.03 -17.68 2.15
CA ASP A 21 -2.46 -18.22 3.46
C ASP A 21 -3.81 -17.63 3.94
N ILE A 22 -4.49 -16.88 3.09
CA ILE A 22 -5.75 -16.20 3.45
C ILE A 22 -6.93 -17.02 2.96
N PRO A 23 -7.79 -17.53 3.87
CA PRO A 23 -8.98 -18.25 3.48
C PRO A 23 -10.06 -17.33 2.91
N CYS A 24 -10.82 -17.83 1.98
CA CYS A 24 -11.99 -17.15 1.45
C CYS A 24 -13.11 -17.10 2.49
N ASP A 25 -13.65 -15.91 2.77
CA ASP A 25 -14.71 -15.73 3.77
C ASP A 25 -16.06 -16.37 3.35
N LYS A 26 -16.22 -16.71 2.06
CA LYS A 26 -17.46 -17.26 1.54
C LYS A 26 -17.45 -18.80 1.44
N CYS A 27 -16.37 -19.39 0.99
CA CYS A 27 -16.27 -20.83 0.76
C CYS A 27 -15.15 -21.53 1.54
N GLY A 28 -14.30 -20.79 2.25
CA GLY A 28 -13.20 -21.32 3.05
C GLY A 28 -11.99 -21.82 2.24
N ALA A 29 -12.03 -21.77 0.90
CA ALA A 29 -10.89 -22.15 0.07
C ALA A 29 -9.75 -21.13 0.16
N MET A 30 -8.50 -21.59 0.10
CA MET A 30 -7.34 -20.70 0.11
C MET A 30 -7.35 -19.82 -1.14
N MET A 31 -7.26 -18.50 -0.96
CA MET A 31 -7.26 -17.55 -2.06
C MET A 31 -5.92 -17.59 -2.80
N VAL A 32 -5.96 -17.31 -4.10
CA VAL A 32 -4.78 -17.29 -4.98
C VAL A 32 -4.47 -15.88 -5.44
N TYR A 33 -3.17 -15.59 -5.62
CA TYR A 33 -2.72 -14.31 -6.16
C TYR A 33 -2.93 -14.27 -7.67
N LYS A 34 -3.74 -13.35 -8.13
CA LYS A 34 -3.91 -13.06 -9.56
C LYS A 34 -3.46 -11.65 -9.90
N THR A 35 -2.95 -11.47 -11.10
CA THR A 35 -2.55 -10.17 -11.60
C THR A 35 -3.65 -9.60 -12.50
N GLY A 36 -4.16 -8.44 -12.14
CA GLY A 36 -5.17 -7.73 -12.92
C GLY A 36 -4.69 -6.36 -13.39
N ARG A 37 -5.60 -5.64 -14.04
CA ARG A 37 -5.35 -4.29 -14.59
C ARG A 37 -4.84 -3.27 -13.55
N PHE A 38 -5.23 -3.43 -12.29
CA PHE A 38 -4.89 -2.52 -11.20
C PHE A 38 -3.79 -3.06 -10.26
N GLY A 39 -3.13 -4.15 -10.62
CA GLY A 39 -2.10 -4.81 -9.85
C GLY A 39 -2.51 -6.21 -9.37
N ARG A 40 -1.77 -6.76 -8.43
CA ARG A 40 -2.07 -8.07 -7.86
C ARG A 40 -3.31 -7.99 -6.95
N PHE A 41 -4.13 -9.01 -6.99
CA PHE A 41 -5.28 -9.18 -6.10
C PHE A 41 -5.44 -10.65 -5.71
N LEU A 42 -6.15 -10.89 -4.63
CA LEU A 42 -6.51 -12.22 -4.19
C LEU A 42 -7.86 -12.61 -4.82
N ALA A 43 -7.89 -13.77 -5.45
CA ALA A 43 -9.10 -14.33 -6.02
C ALA A 43 -9.38 -15.72 -5.43
N CYS A 44 -10.65 -16.07 -5.33
CA CYS A 44 -11.01 -17.41 -4.92
C CYS A 44 -10.73 -18.42 -6.07
N PRO A 45 -10.10 -19.58 -5.79
CA PRO A 45 -9.84 -20.59 -6.82
C PRO A 45 -11.13 -21.23 -7.36
N ASN A 46 -12.21 -21.21 -6.58
CA ASN A 46 -13.51 -21.73 -6.97
C ASN A 46 -14.30 -20.80 -7.93
N TYR A 47 -13.61 -19.93 -8.64
CA TYR A 47 -14.25 -19.18 -9.71
C TYR A 47 -14.66 -20.14 -10.86
N PRO A 48 -15.87 -20.03 -11.42
CA PRO A 48 -16.87 -18.96 -11.31
C PRO A 48 -17.91 -19.12 -10.19
N GLU A 49 -17.91 -20.20 -9.44
CA GLU A 49 -18.90 -20.44 -8.37
C GLU A 49 -18.75 -19.42 -7.23
N CYS A 50 -17.53 -19.19 -6.78
CA CYS A 50 -17.21 -18.18 -5.77
C CYS A 50 -16.47 -17.01 -6.41
N LYS A 51 -17.19 -15.91 -6.61
CA LYS A 51 -16.62 -14.66 -7.19
C LYS A 51 -15.98 -13.74 -6.15
N ASN A 52 -15.50 -14.29 -5.05
CA ASN A 52 -14.89 -13.48 -4.01
C ASN A 52 -13.50 -13.05 -4.41
N THR A 53 -13.25 -11.75 -4.40
CA THR A 53 -11.94 -11.15 -4.67
C THR A 53 -11.60 -10.14 -3.58
N LYS A 54 -10.37 -10.19 -3.08
CA LYS A 54 -9.87 -9.23 -2.10
C LYS A 54 -8.69 -8.45 -2.70
N PRO A 55 -8.67 -7.12 -2.60
CA PRO A 55 -7.49 -6.37 -2.99
C PRO A 55 -6.34 -6.69 -2.02
N ILE A 56 -5.14 -6.82 -2.54
CA ILE A 56 -3.95 -6.94 -1.70
C ILE A 56 -3.68 -5.54 -1.14
N VAL A 57 -3.82 -5.43 0.16
CA VAL A 57 -3.55 -4.20 0.89
C VAL A 57 -2.20 -4.34 1.60
N GLU A 58 -1.25 -3.50 1.24
CA GLU A 58 0.01 -3.43 1.96
C GLU A 58 -0.22 -2.63 3.25
N LYS A 59 -0.16 -3.32 4.38
CA LYS A 59 -0.23 -2.68 5.70
C LYS A 59 1.06 -1.92 5.95
N VAL A 60 0.94 -0.65 6.27
CA VAL A 60 2.10 0.21 6.53
C VAL A 60 2.64 0.03 7.96
N GLY A 61 1.86 -0.61 8.83
CA GLY A 61 2.20 -0.80 10.25
C GLY A 61 2.08 0.49 11.07
N VAL A 62 1.31 1.44 10.58
CA VAL A 62 1.07 2.73 11.24
C VAL A 62 -0.40 2.84 11.60
N LYS A 63 -0.67 3.28 12.82
CA LYS A 63 -2.04 3.48 13.30
C LYS A 63 -2.62 4.81 12.81
N CYS A 64 -3.90 4.77 12.48
CA CYS A 64 -4.65 5.95 12.09
C CYS A 64 -4.80 6.92 13.27
N PRO A 65 -4.52 8.22 13.10
CA PRO A 65 -4.67 9.21 14.18
C PRO A 65 -6.13 9.53 14.52
N LYS A 66 -7.08 9.17 13.66
CA LYS A 66 -8.51 9.41 13.87
C LYS A 66 -9.22 8.29 14.63
N CYS A 67 -9.01 7.04 14.22
CA CYS A 67 -9.76 5.88 14.75
C CYS A 67 -8.87 4.80 15.37
N GLY A 68 -7.53 4.91 15.28
CA GLY A 68 -6.60 3.91 15.77
C GLY A 68 -6.49 2.64 14.90
N GLY A 69 -7.26 2.53 13.81
CA GLY A 69 -7.16 1.44 12.84
C GLY A 69 -5.84 1.47 12.07
N GLU A 70 -5.55 0.44 11.32
CA GLU A 70 -4.32 0.38 10.53
C GLU A 70 -4.41 1.23 9.24
N ILE A 71 -3.29 1.82 8.87
CA ILE A 71 -3.15 2.53 7.60
C ILE A 71 -2.66 1.55 6.55
N ILE A 72 -3.34 1.51 5.42
CA ILE A 72 -3.04 0.65 4.28
C ILE A 72 -2.69 1.48 3.05
N LYS A 73 -1.74 0.98 2.28
CA LYS A 73 -1.37 1.55 0.99
C LYS A 73 -2.33 1.05 -0.08
N ARG A 74 -2.96 1.96 -0.79
CA ARG A 74 -3.85 1.69 -1.92
C ARG A 74 -3.34 2.37 -3.18
N LYS A 75 -3.65 1.80 -4.34
CA LYS A 75 -3.38 2.43 -5.63
C LYS A 75 -4.65 3.08 -6.16
N GLY A 76 -4.57 4.35 -6.50
CA GLY A 76 -5.66 5.09 -7.15
C GLY A 76 -5.78 4.77 -8.64
N LYS A 77 -6.88 5.24 -9.25
CA LYS A 77 -7.18 5.03 -10.68
C LYS A 77 -6.07 5.50 -11.63
N LYS A 78 -5.30 6.49 -11.25
CA LYS A 78 -4.18 7.05 -12.03
C LYS A 78 -2.82 6.42 -11.71
N GLY A 79 -2.79 5.28 -11.00
CA GLY A 79 -1.56 4.58 -10.63
C GLY A 79 -0.79 5.19 -9.45
N ARG A 80 -1.21 6.33 -8.91
CA ARG A 80 -0.59 6.93 -7.73
C ARG A 80 -0.97 6.16 -6.48
N ALA A 81 0.01 5.84 -5.65
CA ALA A 81 -0.24 5.26 -4.33
C ALA A 81 -0.75 6.35 -3.37
N PHE A 82 -1.73 5.98 -2.55
CA PHE A 82 -2.19 6.78 -1.44
C PHE A 82 -2.37 5.89 -0.21
N TYR A 83 -2.39 6.51 0.94
CA TYR A 83 -2.52 5.83 2.21
C TYR A 83 -3.87 6.15 2.83
N GLY A 84 -4.63 5.14 3.15
CA GLY A 84 -5.97 5.29 3.72
C GLY A 84 -6.15 4.41 4.95
N CYS A 85 -7.14 4.71 5.77
CA CYS A 85 -7.51 3.87 6.89
C CYS A 85 -8.17 2.58 6.41
N GLU A 86 -7.90 1.47 7.12
CA GLU A 86 -8.56 0.18 6.88
C GLU A 86 -10.07 0.26 7.13
N ASN A 87 -10.48 1.06 8.10
CA ASN A 87 -11.88 1.25 8.49
C ASN A 87 -12.68 2.18 7.54
N TYR A 88 -12.21 2.39 6.33
CA TYR A 88 -13.02 3.10 5.34
C TYR A 88 -14.27 2.26 4.99
N PRO A 89 -15.48 2.84 4.94
CA PRO A 89 -15.85 4.25 4.93
C PRO A 89 -16.09 4.91 6.30
N GLU A 90 -16.05 4.19 7.40
CA GLU A 90 -16.28 4.77 8.74
C GLU A 90 -15.23 5.83 9.11
N CYS A 91 -13.99 5.59 8.70
CA CYS A 91 -12.90 6.53 8.86
C CYS A 91 -12.42 7.03 7.49
N ASP A 92 -12.60 8.31 7.24
CA ASP A 92 -12.26 8.99 5.97
C ASP A 92 -10.79 9.48 5.92
N TYR A 93 -9.92 8.97 6.79
CA TYR A 93 -8.52 9.38 6.79
C TYR A 93 -7.82 8.94 5.51
N ILE A 94 -7.31 9.91 4.77
CA ILE A 94 -6.52 9.71 3.54
C ILE A 94 -5.28 10.59 3.60
N SER A 95 -4.14 10.00 3.26
CA SER A 95 -2.87 10.71 3.11
C SER A 95 -2.23 10.38 1.76
N TRP A 96 -1.73 11.40 1.07
CA TRP A 96 -0.97 11.23 -0.18
C TRP A 96 0.49 10.87 0.05
N TYR A 97 0.95 10.97 1.28
CA TYR A 97 2.32 10.69 1.68
C TYR A 97 2.34 9.56 2.71
N MET A 98 3.42 8.82 2.73
CA MET A 98 3.60 7.73 3.69
C MET A 98 3.62 8.29 5.12
N PRO A 99 2.71 7.87 6.00
CA PRO A 99 2.73 8.30 7.39
C PRO A 99 3.92 7.67 8.13
N THR A 100 4.52 8.44 9.05
CA THR A 100 5.65 7.96 9.86
C THR A 100 5.23 7.15 11.07
N GLY A 101 4.00 7.33 11.54
CA GLY A 101 3.49 6.75 12.79
C GLY A 101 3.86 7.53 14.05
N LYS A 102 4.56 8.64 13.91
CA LYS A 102 4.97 9.48 15.04
C LYS A 102 4.20 10.80 15.05
N PRO A 103 3.80 11.26 16.22
CA PRO A 103 3.14 12.56 16.36
C PRO A 103 4.13 13.71 16.15
N CYS A 104 3.62 14.80 15.62
CA CYS A 104 4.38 16.04 15.51
C CYS A 104 4.59 16.66 16.92
N PRO A 105 5.81 17.02 17.30
CA PRO A 105 6.08 17.62 18.62
C PRO A 105 5.46 19.02 18.80
N ARG A 106 5.09 19.68 17.69
CA ARG A 106 4.47 21.01 17.71
C ARG A 106 2.96 21.00 17.89
N CYS A 107 2.27 20.14 17.14
CA CYS A 107 0.80 20.13 17.09
C CYS A 107 0.18 18.80 17.47
N GLY A 108 0.96 17.75 17.74
CA GLY A 108 0.48 16.42 18.07
C GLY A 108 -0.14 15.63 16.90
N ARG A 109 -0.26 16.23 15.71
CA ARG A 109 -0.77 15.54 14.53
C ARG A 109 0.28 14.62 13.92
N MET A 110 -0.13 13.69 13.10
CA MET A 110 0.76 12.73 12.46
C MET A 110 1.74 13.42 11.51
N THR A 111 2.98 12.95 11.52
CA THR A 111 3.99 13.34 10.54
C THR A 111 4.02 12.39 9.35
N VAL A 112 4.46 12.89 8.20
CA VAL A 112 4.52 12.14 6.94
C VAL A 112 5.88 12.29 6.28
N TRP A 113 6.26 11.28 5.51
CA TRP A 113 7.46 11.31 4.69
C TRP A 113 7.23 12.08 3.40
N LYS A 114 8.13 12.95 3.04
CA LYS A 114 8.22 13.57 1.71
C LYS A 114 9.58 13.32 1.08
N MET A 115 9.62 13.26 -0.24
CA MET A 115 10.85 13.19 -1.02
C MET A 115 11.30 14.59 -1.40
N GLY A 116 12.56 14.88 -1.19
CA GLY A 116 13.22 16.10 -1.61
C GLY A 116 14.51 15.82 -2.39
N PRO A 117 15.17 16.86 -2.88
CA PRO A 117 16.42 16.75 -3.64
C PRO A 117 17.56 16.14 -2.83
N ASN A 118 17.57 16.33 -1.52
CA ASN A 118 18.59 15.83 -0.59
C ASN A 118 18.17 14.53 0.12
N GLY A 119 17.12 13.85 -0.34
CA GLY A 119 16.61 12.63 0.26
C GLY A 119 15.23 12.76 0.89
N ARG A 120 14.86 11.79 1.69
CA ARG A 120 13.57 11.79 2.40
C ARG A 120 13.64 12.73 3.61
N TYR A 121 12.61 13.50 3.81
CA TYR A 121 12.45 14.37 4.99
C TYR A 121 11.06 14.18 5.60
N ILE A 122 10.92 14.52 6.87
CA ILE A 122 9.67 14.37 7.60
C ILE A 122 9.00 15.73 7.73
N VAL A 123 7.70 15.79 7.45
CA VAL A 123 6.90 17.01 7.66
C VAL A 123 5.63 16.67 8.42
N CYS A 124 5.07 17.68 9.08
CA CYS A 124 3.74 17.54 9.64
C CYS A 124 2.70 17.37 8.53
N SER A 125 1.69 16.53 8.78
CA SER A 125 0.54 16.38 7.84
C SER A 125 -0.28 17.67 7.71
N GLU A 126 -0.20 18.52 8.72
CA GLU A 126 -0.85 19.84 8.75
C GLU A 126 0.03 20.89 8.09
N LYS A 127 -0.48 21.52 7.04
CA LYS A 127 0.24 22.53 6.27
C LYS A 127 0.55 23.80 7.10
N GLU A 128 -0.36 24.15 7.99
CA GLU A 128 -0.25 25.34 8.82
C GLU A 128 0.80 25.19 9.95
N CYS A 129 1.09 23.94 10.34
CA CYS A 129 2.07 23.68 11.40
C CYS A 129 3.51 24.03 11.00
N GLY A 130 3.85 23.83 9.71
CA GLY A 130 5.17 24.15 9.16
C GLY A 130 6.35 23.36 9.76
N PHE A 131 6.08 22.31 10.55
CA PHE A 131 7.14 21.49 11.15
C PHE A 131 7.79 20.60 10.09
N VAL A 132 9.11 20.70 9.95
CA VAL A 132 9.92 19.95 8.98
C VAL A 132 11.19 19.43 9.68
N VAL A 133 11.51 18.16 9.47
CA VAL A 133 12.76 17.54 9.91
C VAL A 133 13.55 17.13 8.68
N PRO A 134 14.67 17.77 8.39
CA PRO A 134 15.53 17.40 7.26
C PRO A 134 16.15 16.00 7.48
N SER A 135 16.56 15.37 6.39
CA SER A 135 17.08 13.99 6.41
C SER A 135 18.26 13.81 7.39
N GLY A 136 19.11 14.80 7.56
CA GLY A 136 20.25 14.75 8.50
C GLY A 136 19.88 14.79 9.98
N GLU A 137 18.72 15.35 10.32
CA GLU A 137 18.26 15.51 11.70
C GLU A 137 17.23 14.44 12.13
N ILE A 138 16.83 13.55 11.22
CA ILE A 138 15.87 12.49 11.52
C ILE A 138 16.38 11.60 12.64
N LYS A 139 17.68 11.26 12.64
CA LYS A 139 18.32 10.44 13.69
C LYS A 139 18.20 11.06 15.09
N ASN A 140 18.25 12.37 15.17
CA ASN A 140 18.16 13.10 16.45
C ASN A 140 16.73 13.27 16.94
N THR A 141 15.79 13.50 16.01
CA THR A 141 14.38 13.75 16.34
C THR A 141 13.56 12.46 16.46
N TYR A 142 13.83 11.51 15.57
CA TYR A 142 13.13 10.21 15.51
C TYR A 142 14.13 9.08 15.22
N PRO A 143 14.88 8.61 16.23
CA PRO A 143 15.90 7.55 16.04
C PRO A 143 15.31 6.25 15.44
N ASP A 144 14.08 5.89 15.80
CA ASP A 144 13.39 4.70 15.29
C ASP A 144 13.07 4.75 13.79
N LEU A 145 13.13 5.93 13.20
CA LEU A 145 12.81 6.14 11.77
C LEU A 145 14.06 6.33 10.90
N ALA A 146 15.24 6.35 11.50
CA ALA A 146 16.50 6.57 10.80
C ALA A 146 16.74 5.49 9.74
N ASP A 147 16.52 4.22 10.07
CA ASP A 147 16.72 3.09 9.15
C ASP A 147 15.79 3.14 7.93
N LYS A 148 14.57 3.66 8.12
CA LYS A 148 13.60 3.84 7.03
C LYS A 148 13.91 5.04 6.14
N ALA A 149 14.72 5.97 6.60
CA ALA A 149 15.14 7.13 5.81
C ALA A 149 16.14 6.74 4.71
N GLU A 150 16.96 5.73 4.95
CA GLU A 150 18.01 5.27 4.02
C GLU A 150 17.50 4.23 3.01
N ALA A 151 16.36 3.60 3.26
CA ALA A 151 15.76 2.65 2.31
C ALA A 151 15.29 3.39 1.05
N ARG A 152 16.04 3.21 -0.03
CA ARG A 152 15.65 3.61 -1.38
C ARG A 152 14.81 2.49 -1.99
N ASP A 153 13.55 2.74 -2.27
CA ASP A 153 12.78 1.97 -3.24
C ASP A 153 12.87 2.64 -4.61
#